data_94f5de9cf2240227dc0a3d64dbc443c3
#
_entry.id   94f5de9cf2240227dc0a3d64dbc443c3
#
_cell.length_a   1.000
_cell.length_b   1.000
_cell.length_c   1.000
_cell.angle_alpha   90.00
_cell.angle_beta   90.00
_cell.angle_gamma   90.00
#
_symmetry.space_group_name_H-M   'P 1'
#
loop_
_entity.id
_entity.type
_entity.pdbx_description
1 polymer ?
#
loop_
_entity_poly.entity_id
_entity_poly.type
_entity_poly.pdbx_seq_one_letter_code
_entity_poly.pdbx_strand_id
1 'polypeptide(L)'
;VEANFGIIDAQGGAAYYEMNNSRYIKYDVNTIPEGYRVVTNFSQAGRYEDYEGWERYQTASAIMKEAFSKEKEMTAMDALNLFSRQYRHEVLGVDYDAENAPEYTVDQDFIPRRITSAVVYFEGVKEGGNPLHTVMWTALGYPACAVAIPLLMDKKHLPGYMLARDAKATEGEGLHSEMCDASLKIKN
;
A
#
# COMPACT_ATOMS: atom_id res chain seq x y z
N VAL A 1 19.67 -5.56 -7.93
CA VAL A 1 18.55 -4.87 -7.24
C VAL A 1 17.26 -5.27 -7.91
N GLU A 2 16.31 -5.71 -7.14
CA GLU A 2 14.95 -6.00 -7.59
C GLU A 2 14.04 -4.90 -7.08
N ALA A 3 13.12 -4.43 -7.92
CA ALA A 3 12.20 -3.38 -7.55
C ALA A 3 10.94 -3.41 -8.42
N ASN A 4 9.86 -2.95 -7.84
CA ASN A 4 8.56 -2.84 -8.48
C ASN A 4 8.15 -1.36 -8.49
N PHE A 5 7.71 -0.85 -9.65
CA PHE A 5 7.30 0.54 -9.81
C PHE A 5 5.91 0.62 -10.42
N GLY A 6 5.01 1.32 -9.75
CA GLY A 6 3.74 1.75 -10.33
C GLY A 6 3.86 3.18 -10.84
N ILE A 7 3.34 3.45 -12.03
CA ILE A 7 3.32 4.78 -12.64
C ILE A 7 1.90 5.05 -13.13
N ILE A 8 1.38 6.21 -12.79
CA ILE A 8 0.15 6.76 -13.34
C ILE A 8 0.45 8.11 -13.98
N ASP A 9 -0.25 8.45 -15.05
CA ASP A 9 -0.06 9.73 -15.75
C ASP A 9 -1.36 10.51 -15.92
N ALA A 10 -1.22 11.77 -16.37
CA ALA A 10 -2.35 12.68 -16.55
C ALA A 10 -3.25 12.37 -17.76
N GLN A 11 -2.85 11.47 -18.64
CA GLN A 11 -3.64 10.97 -19.75
C GLN A 11 -4.48 9.74 -19.38
N GLY A 12 -4.47 9.33 -18.10
CA GLY A 12 -5.14 8.12 -17.63
C GLY A 12 -4.33 6.84 -17.85
N GLY A 13 -3.06 6.97 -18.23
CA GLY A 13 -2.14 5.85 -18.37
C GLY A 13 -1.77 5.28 -17.01
N ALA A 14 -1.79 3.95 -16.89
CA ALA A 14 -1.32 3.24 -15.72
C ALA A 14 -0.40 2.09 -16.12
N ALA A 15 0.81 2.08 -15.61
CA ALA A 15 1.79 1.05 -15.90
C ALA A 15 2.46 0.56 -14.63
N TYR A 16 2.80 -0.71 -14.65
CA TYR A 16 3.58 -1.37 -13.62
C TYR A 16 4.86 -1.92 -14.24
N TYR A 17 5.99 -1.64 -13.61
CA TYR A 17 7.29 -2.13 -14.02
C TYR A 17 7.85 -3.07 -12.96
N GLU A 18 8.23 -4.24 -13.40
CA GLU A 18 8.93 -5.23 -12.62
C GLU A 18 10.38 -5.27 -13.09
N MET A 19 11.30 -4.95 -12.20
CA MET A 19 12.73 -4.86 -12.50
C MET A 19 13.49 -5.93 -11.72
N ASN A 20 14.32 -6.68 -12.44
CA ASN A 20 15.18 -7.71 -11.88
C ASN A 20 16.57 -7.57 -12.50
N ASN A 21 17.57 -7.16 -11.70
CA ASN A 21 18.98 -7.02 -12.09
C ASN A 21 19.24 -6.36 -13.46
N SER A 22 19.11 -7.11 -14.54
CA SER A 22 19.41 -6.67 -15.91
C SER A 22 18.19 -6.61 -16.82
N ARG A 23 17.00 -6.88 -16.30
CA ARG A 23 15.75 -6.96 -17.07
C ARG A 23 14.68 -6.13 -16.43
N TYR A 24 13.74 -5.66 -17.25
CA TYR A 24 12.47 -5.15 -16.76
C TYR A 24 11.34 -5.69 -17.65
N ILE A 25 10.17 -5.82 -17.06
CA ILE A 25 8.92 -6.06 -17.79
C ILE A 25 8.00 -4.90 -17.47
N LYS A 26 7.40 -4.33 -18.51
CA LYS A 26 6.32 -3.34 -18.40
C LYS A 26 5.00 -4.04 -18.59
N TYR A 27 4.08 -3.82 -17.68
CA TYR A 27 2.67 -4.18 -17.80
C TYR A 27 1.86 -2.90 -17.93
N ASP A 28 1.11 -2.78 -19.00
CA ASP A 28 0.12 -1.71 -19.16
C ASP A 28 -1.15 -2.14 -18.43
N VAL A 29 -1.42 -1.51 -17.29
CA VAL A 29 -2.54 -1.89 -16.42
C VAL A 29 -3.89 -1.69 -17.13
N ASN A 30 -3.99 -0.71 -18.03
CA ASN A 30 -5.21 -0.45 -18.79
C ASN A 30 -5.56 -1.57 -19.77
N THR A 31 -4.61 -2.45 -20.09
CA THR A 31 -4.83 -3.61 -20.97
C THR A 31 -5.08 -4.91 -20.23
N ILE A 32 -5.00 -4.89 -18.89
CA ILE A 32 -5.25 -6.06 -18.04
C ILE A 32 -6.78 -6.25 -17.94
N PRO A 33 -7.32 -7.43 -18.34
CA PRO A 33 -8.77 -7.64 -18.34
C PRO A 33 -9.44 -7.45 -16.97
N GLU A 34 -8.74 -7.79 -15.90
CA GLU A 34 -9.22 -7.63 -14.52
C GLU A 34 -9.23 -6.17 -14.06
N GLY A 35 -8.54 -5.26 -14.76
CA GLY A 35 -8.44 -3.85 -14.41
C GLY A 35 -7.51 -3.53 -13.23
N TYR A 36 -6.77 -4.53 -12.73
CA TYR A 36 -5.83 -4.35 -11.62
C TYR A 36 -4.64 -5.31 -11.69
N ARG A 37 -3.60 -5.02 -10.92
CA ARG A 37 -2.48 -5.93 -10.70
C ARG A 37 -2.07 -5.92 -9.23
N VAL A 38 -1.84 -7.09 -8.68
CA VAL A 38 -1.32 -7.30 -7.33
C VAL A 38 0.14 -7.75 -7.41
N VAL A 39 0.97 -7.16 -6.57
CA VAL A 39 2.38 -7.55 -6.41
C VAL A 39 2.78 -7.47 -4.94
N THR A 40 3.71 -8.32 -4.55
CA THR A 40 4.30 -8.32 -3.22
C THR A 40 5.82 -8.35 -3.29
N ASN A 41 6.51 -8.99 -2.37
CA ASN A 41 7.97 -8.93 -2.28
C ASN A 41 8.72 -9.76 -3.33
N PHE A 42 8.04 -10.56 -4.14
CA PHE A 42 8.70 -11.35 -5.19
C PHE A 42 8.44 -10.79 -6.59
N SER A 43 9.39 -11.04 -7.50
CA SER A 43 9.25 -10.73 -8.91
C SER A 43 8.59 -11.89 -9.64
N GLN A 44 7.49 -11.62 -10.36
CA GLN A 44 6.83 -12.63 -11.20
C GLN A 44 7.62 -12.88 -12.51
N ALA A 45 8.52 -11.96 -12.85
CA ALA A 45 9.42 -12.07 -14.01
C ALA A 45 10.74 -12.78 -13.67
N GLY A 46 11.02 -12.96 -12.37
CA GLY A 46 12.25 -13.58 -11.86
C GLY A 46 12.14 -15.10 -11.69
N ARG A 47 13.12 -15.65 -10.96
CA ARG A 47 13.04 -17.04 -10.50
C ARG A 47 12.13 -17.10 -9.28
N TYR A 48 11.21 -18.06 -9.30
CA TYR A 48 10.23 -18.27 -8.23
C TYR A 48 10.84 -19.00 -7.00
N GLU A 49 12.13 -18.94 -6.78
CA GLU A 49 12.81 -19.74 -5.76
C GLU A 49 12.56 -19.23 -4.33
N ASP A 50 12.19 -17.94 -4.19
CA ASP A 50 11.94 -17.33 -2.88
C ASP A 50 10.61 -16.56 -2.93
N TYR A 51 9.49 -17.24 -2.77
CA TYR A 51 8.14 -16.63 -2.73
C TYR A 51 7.89 -15.82 -1.45
N GLU A 52 8.82 -14.98 -1.04
CA GLU A 52 8.61 -14.11 0.11
C GLU A 52 7.39 -13.21 -0.09
N GLY A 53 6.41 -13.38 0.77
CA GLY A 53 5.14 -12.64 0.68
C GLY A 53 4.08 -13.29 -0.19
N TRP A 54 4.20 -14.58 -0.49
CA TRP A 54 3.19 -15.33 -1.23
C TRP A 54 1.83 -15.32 -0.55
N GLU A 55 1.76 -15.50 0.76
CA GLU A 55 0.54 -15.47 1.56
C GLU A 55 -0.16 -14.11 1.46
N ARG A 56 0.61 -13.03 1.52
CA ARG A 56 0.09 -11.65 1.33
C ARG A 56 -0.38 -11.42 -0.11
N TYR A 57 0.30 -12.00 -1.09
CA TYR A 57 -0.13 -11.95 -2.48
C TYR A 57 -1.47 -12.66 -2.68
N GLN A 58 -1.67 -13.84 -2.09
CA GLN A 58 -2.94 -14.56 -2.16
C GLN A 58 -4.07 -13.76 -1.52
N THR A 59 -3.82 -13.22 -0.33
CA THR A 59 -4.81 -12.40 0.40
C THR A 59 -5.16 -11.13 -0.39
N ALA A 60 -4.17 -10.38 -0.86
CA ALA A 60 -4.41 -9.17 -1.64
C ALA A 60 -5.14 -9.46 -2.96
N SER A 61 -4.80 -10.57 -3.61
CA SER A 61 -5.48 -11.01 -4.85
C SER A 61 -6.94 -11.37 -4.60
N ALA A 62 -7.26 -12.05 -3.51
CA ALA A 62 -8.63 -12.37 -3.13
C ALA A 62 -9.43 -11.08 -2.83
N ILE A 63 -8.86 -10.16 -2.05
CA ILE A 63 -9.47 -8.86 -1.74
C ILE A 63 -9.77 -8.08 -3.03
N MET A 64 -8.80 -7.97 -3.94
CA MET A 64 -8.99 -7.27 -5.21
C MET A 64 -10.09 -7.90 -6.05
N LYS A 65 -10.06 -9.23 -6.20
CA LYS A 65 -11.09 -9.96 -6.94
C LYS A 65 -12.49 -9.70 -6.38
N GLU A 66 -12.66 -9.73 -5.07
CA GLU A 66 -13.93 -9.44 -4.41
C GLU A 66 -14.36 -7.97 -4.59
N ALA A 67 -13.44 -7.03 -4.44
CA ALA A 67 -13.73 -5.61 -4.61
C ALA A 67 -14.18 -5.27 -6.03
N PHE A 68 -13.47 -5.78 -7.05
CA PHE A 68 -13.78 -5.54 -8.45
C PHE A 68 -15.01 -6.31 -8.96
N SER A 69 -15.42 -7.39 -8.27
CA SER A 69 -16.66 -8.12 -8.62
C SER A 69 -17.95 -7.36 -8.26
N LYS A 70 -17.86 -6.33 -7.42
CA LYS A 70 -19.02 -5.59 -6.89
C LYS A 70 -19.48 -4.43 -7.77
N GLU A 71 -18.92 -4.23 -8.95
CA GLU A 71 -19.25 -3.13 -9.88
C GLU A 71 -19.27 -1.73 -9.23
N LYS A 72 -18.56 -1.58 -8.11
CA LYS A 72 -18.48 -0.34 -7.35
C LYS A 72 -17.09 0.27 -7.51
N GLU A 73 -17.04 1.56 -7.86
CA GLU A 73 -15.77 2.31 -7.88
C GLU A 73 -15.15 2.30 -6.48
N MET A 74 -13.88 1.89 -6.39
CA MET A 74 -13.13 1.86 -5.14
C MET A 74 -12.69 3.28 -4.77
N THR A 75 -13.09 3.75 -3.61
CA THR A 75 -12.60 5.02 -3.07
C THR A 75 -11.25 4.85 -2.38
N ALA A 76 -10.55 5.98 -2.15
CA ALA A 76 -9.30 5.96 -1.37
C ALA A 76 -9.50 5.34 0.03
N MET A 77 -10.64 5.60 0.66
CA MET A 77 -10.97 5.04 1.97
C MET A 77 -11.20 3.52 1.90
N ASP A 78 -11.90 3.04 0.87
CA ASP A 78 -12.09 1.61 0.64
C ASP A 78 -10.73 0.91 0.48
N ALA A 79 -9.84 1.46 -0.37
CA ALA A 79 -8.51 0.91 -0.61
C ALA A 79 -7.65 0.89 0.67
N LEU A 80 -7.60 1.98 1.41
CA LEU A 80 -6.84 2.07 2.66
C LEU A 80 -7.34 1.07 3.71
N ASN A 81 -8.65 0.91 3.86
CA ASN A 81 -9.21 -0.04 4.80
C ASN A 81 -8.95 -1.48 4.39
N LEU A 82 -9.19 -1.84 3.12
CA LEU A 82 -9.04 -3.20 2.62
C LEU A 82 -7.58 -3.70 2.65
N PHE A 83 -6.61 -2.83 2.34
CA PHE A 83 -5.21 -3.26 2.21
C PHE A 83 -4.32 -2.90 3.39
N SER A 84 -4.71 -1.95 4.22
CA SER A 84 -3.83 -1.52 5.31
C SER A 84 -4.38 -1.70 6.72
N ARG A 85 -5.64 -2.08 6.86
CA ARG A 85 -6.32 -2.19 8.17
C ARG A 85 -7.06 -3.49 8.39
N GLN A 86 -7.27 -4.30 7.35
CA GLN A 86 -7.94 -5.58 7.46
C GLN A 86 -6.96 -6.70 7.77
N TYR A 87 -7.25 -7.48 8.81
CA TYR A 87 -6.45 -8.63 9.24
C TYR A 87 -7.05 -9.92 8.70
N ARG A 88 -6.98 -10.08 7.39
CA ARG A 88 -7.38 -11.29 6.68
C ARG A 88 -6.16 -12.07 6.22
N HIS A 89 -6.24 -13.40 6.30
CA HIS A 89 -5.23 -14.32 5.80
C HIS A 89 -5.89 -15.41 4.97
N GLU A 90 -5.82 -15.29 3.65
CA GLU A 90 -6.55 -16.15 2.72
C GLU A 90 -6.13 -17.62 2.83
N VAL A 91 -4.82 -17.90 2.89
CA VAL A 91 -4.30 -19.28 2.93
C VAL A 91 -4.69 -20.01 4.22
N LEU A 92 -4.79 -19.32 5.34
CA LEU A 92 -5.22 -19.89 6.62
C LEU A 92 -6.75 -19.87 6.80
N GLY A 93 -7.48 -19.17 5.91
CA GLY A 93 -8.92 -19.00 6.06
C GLY A 93 -9.32 -18.19 7.31
N VAL A 94 -8.50 -17.23 7.70
CA VAL A 94 -8.70 -16.42 8.92
C VAL A 94 -9.06 -14.98 8.54
N ASP A 95 -10.07 -14.46 9.23
CA ASP A 95 -10.45 -13.05 9.17
C ASP A 95 -10.75 -12.55 10.59
N TYR A 96 -9.92 -11.62 11.09
CA TYR A 96 -10.06 -11.09 12.45
C TYR A 96 -11.16 -10.04 12.57
N ASP A 97 -11.75 -9.60 11.48
CA ASP A 97 -12.94 -8.76 11.47
C ASP A 97 -14.24 -9.59 11.54
N ALA A 98 -14.14 -10.93 11.44
CA ALA A 98 -15.27 -11.84 11.54
C ALA A 98 -15.63 -12.16 12.99
N GLU A 99 -16.93 -12.48 13.24
CA GLU A 99 -17.44 -12.82 14.59
C GLU A 99 -16.75 -14.00 15.26
N ASN A 100 -16.17 -14.93 14.47
CA ASN A 100 -15.50 -16.14 14.96
C ASN A 100 -13.97 -16.03 14.83
N ALA A 101 -13.42 -14.84 14.92
CA ALA A 101 -11.98 -14.63 14.85
C ALA A 101 -11.25 -15.40 15.96
N PRO A 102 -10.04 -15.94 15.71
CA PRO A 102 -9.20 -16.55 16.73
C PRO A 102 -8.82 -15.56 17.82
N GLU A 103 -8.63 -16.03 19.05
CA GLU A 103 -8.21 -15.18 20.18
C GLU A 103 -6.77 -14.65 20.07
N TYR A 104 -5.95 -15.25 19.23
CA TYR A 104 -4.55 -14.86 19.02
C TYR A 104 -4.16 -14.95 17.55
N THR A 105 -3.17 -14.16 17.16
CA THR A 105 -2.68 -14.09 15.78
C THR A 105 -1.17 -14.24 15.70
N VAL A 106 -0.72 -14.74 14.54
CA VAL A 106 0.66 -14.62 14.07
C VAL A 106 0.66 -13.59 12.96
N ASP A 107 1.28 -12.44 13.18
CA ASP A 107 1.11 -11.25 12.35
C ASP A 107 2.01 -11.17 11.10
N GLN A 108 2.85 -12.17 10.85
CA GLN A 108 3.89 -12.09 9.83
C GLN A 108 3.36 -12.02 8.39
N ASP A 109 2.27 -12.71 8.12
CA ASP A 109 1.77 -12.93 6.75
C ASP A 109 0.50 -12.15 6.44
N PHE A 110 0.08 -11.27 7.34
CA PHE A 110 -0.95 -10.27 7.05
C PHE A 110 -0.39 -9.13 6.19
N ILE A 111 -1.25 -8.47 5.41
CA ILE A 111 -0.84 -7.27 4.68
C ILE A 111 -0.39 -6.18 5.68
N PRO A 112 -1.17 -5.79 6.71
CA PRO A 112 -0.71 -4.90 7.77
C PRO A 112 0.10 -5.68 8.83
N ARG A 113 1.38 -5.93 8.56
CA ARG A 113 2.28 -6.61 9.50
C ARG A 113 2.72 -5.69 10.64
N ARG A 114 3.20 -6.28 11.74
CA ARG A 114 3.75 -5.54 12.89
C ARG A 114 4.82 -4.52 12.50
N ILE A 115 5.64 -4.82 11.50
CA ILE A 115 6.73 -3.96 11.01
C ILE A 115 6.29 -2.97 9.93
N THR A 116 5.01 -3.00 9.49
CA THR A 116 4.51 -2.04 8.50
C THR A 116 4.55 -0.64 9.11
N SER A 117 5.29 0.26 8.47
CA SER A 117 5.60 1.58 9.00
C SER A 117 4.97 2.74 8.23
N ALA A 118 4.34 2.44 7.11
CA ALA A 118 3.59 3.43 6.33
C ALA A 118 2.69 2.74 5.31
N VAL A 119 1.67 3.46 4.87
CA VAL A 119 0.91 3.15 3.66
C VAL A 119 0.73 4.41 2.83
N VAL A 120 0.82 4.25 1.52
CA VAL A 120 0.60 5.32 0.56
C VAL A 120 -0.39 4.83 -0.49
N TYR A 121 -1.38 5.66 -0.79
CA TYR A 121 -2.32 5.46 -1.88
C TYR A 121 -2.30 6.67 -2.80
N PHE A 122 -2.09 6.45 -4.10
CA PHE A 122 -2.12 7.51 -5.11
C PHE A 122 -3.45 7.48 -5.86
N GLU A 123 -4.16 8.58 -5.80
CA GLU A 123 -5.38 8.80 -6.56
C GLU A 123 -5.05 9.74 -7.73
N GLY A 124 -5.01 9.17 -8.92
CA GLY A 124 -4.76 9.91 -10.15
C GLY A 124 -5.98 10.71 -10.61
N VAL A 125 -5.77 11.61 -11.56
CA VAL A 125 -6.86 12.35 -12.20
C VAL A 125 -7.46 11.52 -13.34
N LYS A 126 -8.73 11.77 -13.65
CA LYS A 126 -9.37 11.22 -14.85
C LYS A 126 -8.75 11.86 -16.11
N GLU A 127 -8.86 11.19 -17.25
CA GLU A 127 -8.38 11.70 -18.53
C GLU A 127 -8.86 13.15 -18.79
N GLY A 128 -7.93 14.02 -19.17
CA GLY A 128 -8.18 15.45 -19.35
C GLY A 128 -8.26 16.27 -18.06
N GLY A 129 -8.12 15.65 -16.90
CA GLY A 129 -8.07 16.35 -15.60
C GLY A 129 -6.75 17.09 -15.39
N ASN A 130 -6.76 18.05 -14.44
CA ASN A 130 -5.54 18.75 -14.06
C ASN A 130 -4.63 17.83 -13.21
N PRO A 131 -3.41 17.48 -13.66
CA PRO A 131 -2.50 16.58 -12.92
C PRO A 131 -2.11 17.10 -11.53
N LEU A 132 -2.19 18.39 -11.27
CA LEU A 132 -1.96 18.96 -9.94
C LEU A 132 -3.02 18.55 -8.89
N HIS A 133 -4.15 18.01 -9.35
CA HIS A 133 -5.19 17.46 -8.47
C HIS A 133 -4.94 15.98 -8.09
N THR A 134 -3.83 15.38 -8.53
CA THR A 134 -3.40 14.08 -8.03
C THR A 134 -3.20 14.15 -6.51
N VAL A 135 -3.77 13.19 -5.80
CA VAL A 135 -3.71 13.13 -4.34
C VAL A 135 -2.86 11.94 -3.91
N MET A 136 -1.95 12.17 -2.98
CA MET A 136 -1.22 11.13 -2.28
C MET A 136 -1.77 11.02 -0.86
N TRP A 137 -2.57 10.00 -0.59
CA TRP A 137 -3.01 9.66 0.75
C TRP A 137 -1.88 8.95 1.48
N THR A 138 -1.45 9.47 2.61
CA THR A 138 -0.31 8.94 3.35
C THR A 138 -0.67 8.73 4.81
N ALA A 139 -0.45 7.53 5.32
CA ALA A 139 -0.49 7.24 6.74
C ALA A 139 0.92 6.82 7.19
N LEU A 140 1.48 7.53 8.14
CA LEU A 140 2.81 7.27 8.71
C LEU A 140 2.67 6.53 10.04
N GLY A 141 3.55 5.56 10.26
CA GLY A 141 3.48 4.63 11.38
C GLY A 141 2.66 3.39 11.05
N TYR A 142 2.16 2.70 12.08
CA TYR A 142 1.39 1.48 11.89
C TYR A 142 0.01 1.78 11.30
N PRO A 143 -0.33 1.31 10.09
CA PRO A 143 -1.48 1.78 9.34
C PRO A 143 -2.83 1.61 10.04
N ALA A 144 -3.01 0.54 10.81
CA ALA A 144 -4.24 0.30 11.57
C ALA A 144 -4.50 1.35 12.65
N CYS A 145 -3.43 2.00 13.15
CA CYS A 145 -3.48 3.04 14.20
C CYS A 145 -3.16 4.44 13.65
N ALA A 146 -2.88 4.56 12.34
CA ALA A 146 -2.48 5.82 11.72
C ALA A 146 -3.65 6.51 11.02
N VAL A 147 -3.60 7.84 10.99
CA VAL A 147 -4.53 8.65 10.21
C VAL A 147 -3.96 8.89 8.82
N ALA A 148 -4.75 8.64 7.78
CA ALA A 148 -4.35 8.95 6.42
C ALA A 148 -4.61 10.44 6.11
N ILE A 149 -3.57 11.12 5.61
CA ILE A 149 -3.60 12.54 5.26
C ILE A 149 -3.51 12.69 3.74
N PRO A 150 -4.43 13.44 3.10
CA PRO A 150 -4.33 13.74 1.68
C PRO A 150 -3.27 14.83 1.43
N LEU A 151 -2.33 14.54 0.54
CA LEU A 151 -1.31 15.47 0.08
C LEU A 151 -1.55 15.78 -1.39
N LEU A 152 -1.69 17.04 -1.73
CA LEU A 152 -1.92 17.53 -3.09
C LEU A 152 -0.60 17.88 -3.76
N MET A 153 -0.47 17.55 -5.04
CA MET A 153 0.72 17.83 -5.86
C MET A 153 0.99 19.34 -6.03
N ASP A 154 -0.03 20.19 -5.92
CA ASP A 154 0.09 21.64 -6.08
C ASP A 154 0.68 22.35 -4.84
N LYS A 155 0.89 21.64 -3.74
CA LYS A 155 1.41 22.22 -2.49
C LYS A 155 2.93 22.10 -2.42
N LYS A 156 3.57 23.19 -2.00
CA LYS A 156 5.04 23.28 -1.90
C LYS A 156 5.59 22.79 -0.58
N HIS A 157 4.74 22.65 0.43
CA HIS A 157 5.17 22.33 1.79
C HIS A 157 4.34 21.19 2.38
N LEU A 158 5.01 20.22 2.96
CA LEU A 158 4.37 19.20 3.77
C LEU A 158 3.99 19.77 5.14
N PRO A 159 2.89 19.29 5.77
CA PRO A 159 2.57 19.62 7.14
C PRO A 159 3.72 19.26 8.10
N GLY A 160 4.04 20.14 9.03
CA GLY A 160 5.19 19.95 9.94
C GLY A 160 5.12 18.66 10.75
N TYR A 161 3.92 18.23 11.16
CA TYR A 161 3.69 17.00 11.91
C TYR A 161 3.97 15.71 11.09
N MET A 162 4.14 15.81 9.78
CA MET A 162 4.54 14.72 8.90
C MET A 162 6.06 14.64 8.69
N LEU A 163 6.78 15.68 9.04
CA LEU A 163 8.23 15.73 8.87
C LEU A 163 8.94 15.08 10.06
N ALA A 164 10.11 14.51 9.81
CA ALA A 164 10.99 14.08 10.90
C ALA A 164 11.32 15.28 11.80
N ARG A 165 11.31 15.06 13.12
CA ARG A 165 11.58 16.12 14.09
C ARG A 165 13.02 16.64 14.02
N ASP A 166 13.96 15.74 13.73
CA ASP A 166 15.37 16.11 13.50
C ASP A 166 15.90 15.40 12.26
N ALA A 167 16.01 16.15 11.17
CA ALA A 167 16.57 15.64 9.91
C ALA A 167 18.08 15.29 9.99
N LYS A 168 18.76 15.69 11.07
CA LYS A 168 20.19 15.36 11.32
C LYS A 168 20.37 14.16 12.23
N ALA A 169 19.30 13.66 12.84
CA ALA A 169 19.39 12.46 13.67
C ALA A 169 19.83 11.27 12.82
N THR A 170 20.87 10.59 13.21
CA THR A 170 21.42 9.43 12.51
C THR A 170 20.84 8.11 13.01
N GLU A 171 20.46 8.05 14.27
CA GLU A 171 19.82 6.90 14.90
C GLU A 171 18.96 7.34 16.08
N GLY A 172 17.84 6.66 16.32
CA GLY A 172 17.02 6.84 17.52
C GLY A 172 16.03 8.01 17.46
N GLU A 173 15.99 8.79 18.51
CA GLU A 173 15.02 9.88 18.68
C GLU A 173 15.14 10.97 17.59
N GLY A 174 13.98 11.44 17.11
CA GLY A 174 13.91 12.53 16.13
C GLY A 174 13.78 12.09 14.68
N LEU A 175 14.00 10.80 14.35
CA LEU A 175 13.84 10.27 12.98
C LEU A 175 12.38 10.18 12.57
N HIS A 176 11.46 10.01 13.51
CA HIS A 176 10.04 9.87 13.23
C HIS A 176 9.33 11.23 13.26
N SER A 177 8.28 11.33 12.45
CA SER A 177 7.32 12.43 12.54
C SER A 177 6.39 12.25 13.75
N GLU A 178 5.73 13.34 14.18
CA GLU A 178 4.74 13.27 15.26
C GLU A 178 3.59 12.31 14.94
N MET A 179 3.16 12.22 13.67
CA MET A 179 2.15 11.25 13.23
C MET A 179 2.60 9.81 13.40
N CYS A 180 3.85 9.51 13.03
CA CYS A 180 4.42 8.18 13.19
C CYS A 180 4.45 7.78 14.65
N ASP A 181 4.96 8.66 15.52
CA ASP A 181 5.05 8.40 16.95
C ASP A 181 3.69 8.23 17.62
N ALA A 182 2.69 9.03 17.22
CA ALA A 182 1.32 8.89 17.72
C ALA A 182 0.74 7.51 17.35
N SER A 183 0.92 7.07 16.12
CA SER A 183 0.48 5.76 15.67
C SER A 183 1.16 4.62 16.44
N LEU A 184 2.48 4.71 16.65
CA LEU A 184 3.24 3.69 17.38
C LEU A 184 2.85 3.61 18.86
N LYS A 185 2.49 4.72 19.47
CA LYS A 185 1.98 4.73 20.87
C LYS A 185 0.63 4.05 21.02
N ILE A 186 -0.23 4.10 20.01
CA ILE A 186 -1.53 3.40 20.05
C ILE A 186 -1.32 1.89 19.84
N LYS A 187 -0.37 1.52 18.99
CA LYS A 187 -0.05 0.13 18.69
C LYS A 187 0.50 -0.64 19.90
N ASN A 188 1.33 0.00 20.72
CA ASN A 188 2.01 -0.59 21.89
C ASN A 188 1.17 -0.47 23.15
#